data_78918471810895a1df4db52da312bb7c
#
_entry.id   78918471810895a1df4db52da312bb7c
#
_cell.length_a   1.000
_cell.length_b   1.000
_cell.length_c   1.000
_cell.angle_alpha   90.00
_cell.angle_beta   90.00
_cell.angle_gamma   90.00
#
_symmetry.space_group_name_H-M   'P 1'
#
loop_
_entity.id
_entity.type
_entity.pdbx_description
1 polymer ?
#
loop_
_entity_poly.entity_id
_entity_poly.type
_entity_poly.pdbx_seq_one_letter_code
_entity_poly.pdbx_strand_id
1 'polypeptide(L)'
;MNKNYNMLLCFDFGVKKIGICFGETIAGSSTPLPVIKNNSESMKKIKSYVDEWDPDAFLIGCPSKPSEDFFRQLNIFKENLRNEFKLEVIESNEDFTSQIISSEFKNKEYDSLSAQKIFESWVNSKNE
;
A
#
# COMPACT_ATOMS: atom_id res chain seq x y z
N MET A 1 -9.23 -19.64 -10.79
CA MET A 1 -10.02 -18.54 -11.35
C MET A 1 -9.38 -17.20 -11.04
N ASN A 2 -9.24 -16.39 -12.05
CA ASN A 2 -8.63 -15.07 -11.87
C ASN A 2 -9.63 -14.07 -11.33
N LYS A 3 -9.23 -13.37 -10.30
CA LYS A 3 -10.03 -12.26 -9.80
C LYS A 3 -9.52 -10.98 -10.43
N ASN A 4 -10.45 -10.19 -10.91
CA ASN A 4 -10.11 -8.89 -11.48
C ASN A 4 -10.41 -7.81 -10.45
N TYR A 5 -9.34 -7.23 -9.94
CA TYR A 5 -9.48 -6.13 -8.98
C TYR A 5 -9.40 -4.84 -9.75
N ASN A 6 -10.45 -4.06 -9.69
CA ASN A 6 -10.48 -2.78 -10.41
C ASN A 6 -9.99 -1.64 -9.56
N MET A 7 -10.28 -1.68 -8.28
CA MET A 7 -9.96 -0.59 -7.34
C MET A 7 -9.13 -1.14 -6.21
N LEU A 8 -7.95 -0.57 -6.01
CA LEU A 8 -7.03 -1.01 -4.98
C LEU A 8 -6.65 0.14 -4.07
N LEU A 9 -6.63 -0.12 -2.77
CA LEU A 9 -6.06 0.81 -1.81
C LEU A 9 -4.66 0.28 -1.51
N CYS A 10 -3.65 1.07 -1.83
CA CYS A 10 -2.25 0.63 -1.81
C CYS A 10 -1.50 1.26 -0.66
N PHE A 11 -0.67 0.47 0.01
CA PHE A 11 0.06 0.90 1.19
C PHE A 11 1.56 0.69 1.04
N ASP A 12 2.31 1.71 1.41
CA ASP A 12 3.73 1.59 1.68
C ASP A 12 3.87 1.61 3.19
N PHE A 13 3.95 0.43 3.79
CA PHE A 13 3.96 0.29 5.23
C PHE A 13 5.30 0.72 5.82
N GLY A 14 5.26 1.60 6.81
CA GLY A 14 6.43 1.99 7.58
C GLY A 14 6.13 1.86 9.05
N VAL A 15 7.19 1.75 9.84
CA VAL A 15 7.04 1.59 11.29
C VAL A 15 6.44 2.84 11.92
N LYS A 16 6.78 4.00 11.39
CA LYS A 16 6.30 5.27 11.96
C LYS A 16 5.16 5.90 11.19
N LYS A 17 5.11 5.69 9.88
CA LYS A 17 4.05 6.26 9.06
C LYS A 17 3.79 5.36 7.86
N ILE A 18 2.62 5.53 7.28
CA ILE A 18 2.15 4.69 6.18
C ILE A 18 1.76 5.57 5.01
N GLY A 19 2.36 5.30 3.85
CA GLY A 19 1.98 5.98 2.62
C GLY A 19 0.82 5.25 1.98
N ILE A 20 -0.11 5.99 1.37
CA ILE A 20 -1.35 5.41 0.86
C ILE A 20 -1.68 6.02 -0.50
N CYS A 21 -2.12 5.18 -1.44
CA CYS A 21 -2.71 5.69 -2.67
C CYS A 21 -3.90 4.81 -3.07
N PHE A 22 -4.75 5.39 -3.90
CA PHE A 22 -5.88 4.67 -4.47
C PHE A 22 -5.57 4.42 -5.94
N GLY A 23 -5.64 3.17 -6.38
CA GLY A 23 -5.29 2.79 -7.75
C GLY A 23 -6.46 2.21 -8.50
N GLU A 24 -6.55 2.57 -9.79
CA GLU A 24 -7.56 2.02 -10.70
C GLU A 24 -6.82 1.22 -11.76
N THR A 25 -7.03 -0.09 -11.76
CA THR A 25 -6.24 -0.97 -12.61
C THR A 25 -6.56 -0.84 -14.08
N ILE A 26 -7.81 -0.61 -14.42
CA ILE A 26 -8.21 -0.49 -15.83
C ILE A 26 -7.60 0.76 -16.45
N ALA A 27 -7.69 1.88 -15.76
CA ALA A 27 -7.11 3.13 -16.25
C ALA A 27 -5.60 3.17 -16.06
N GLY A 28 -5.07 2.35 -15.15
CA GLY A 28 -3.65 2.38 -14.83
C GLY A 28 -3.24 3.62 -14.06
N SER A 29 -4.19 4.28 -13.41
CA SER A 29 -3.93 5.54 -12.71
C SER A 29 -4.00 5.37 -11.21
N SER A 30 -3.33 6.26 -10.50
CA SER A 30 -3.35 6.24 -9.05
C SER A 30 -3.46 7.65 -8.50
N THR A 31 -4.07 7.76 -7.34
CA THR A 31 -4.26 9.03 -6.64
C THR A 31 -3.60 8.93 -5.28
N PRO A 32 -2.59 9.76 -5.00
CA PRO A 32 -1.96 9.72 -3.67
C PRO A 32 -2.90 10.29 -2.63
N LEU A 33 -2.95 9.64 -1.48
CA LEU A 33 -3.76 10.09 -0.35
C LEU A 33 -2.81 10.59 0.74
N PRO A 34 -3.31 11.36 1.70
CA PRO A 34 -2.44 11.86 2.76
C PRO A 34 -1.77 10.71 3.52
N VAL A 35 -0.50 10.89 3.81
CA VAL A 35 0.26 9.96 4.64
C VAL A 35 -0.32 9.98 6.05
N ILE A 36 -0.42 8.82 6.68
CA ILE A 36 -0.92 8.73 8.05
C ILE A 36 0.16 8.22 8.98
N LYS A 37 0.03 8.56 10.26
CA LYS A 37 0.94 8.03 11.27
C LYS A 37 0.57 6.60 11.57
N ASN A 38 1.58 5.77 11.83
CA ASN A 38 1.36 4.38 12.20
C ASN A 38 1.20 4.31 13.72
N ASN A 39 -0.04 4.39 14.17
CA ASN A 39 -0.35 4.39 15.61
C ASN A 39 -1.73 3.78 15.80
N SER A 40 -2.29 3.95 16.99
CA SER A 40 -3.57 3.35 17.32
C SER A 40 -4.74 3.92 16.50
N GLU A 41 -4.55 5.07 15.85
CA GLU A 41 -5.59 5.68 15.04
C GLU A 41 -5.52 5.27 13.57
N SER A 42 -4.50 4.51 13.18
CA SER A 42 -4.28 4.15 11.78
C SER A 42 -5.48 3.44 11.16
N MET A 43 -6.00 2.43 11.84
CA MET A 43 -7.11 1.64 11.29
C MET A 43 -8.36 2.49 11.11
N LYS A 44 -8.56 3.44 11.99
CA LYS A 44 -9.70 4.34 11.90
C LYS A 44 -9.61 5.22 10.66
N LYS A 45 -8.42 5.74 10.38
CA LYS A 45 -8.21 6.55 9.19
C LYS A 45 -8.31 5.73 7.92
N ILE A 46 -7.79 4.52 7.95
CA ILE A 46 -7.91 3.61 6.82
C ILE A 46 -9.38 3.29 6.55
N LYS A 47 -10.16 3.11 7.62
CA LYS A 47 -11.58 2.87 7.46
C LYS A 47 -12.27 4.02 6.71
N SER A 48 -11.88 5.26 7.01
CA SER A 48 -12.46 6.39 6.31
C SER A 48 -12.14 6.36 4.81
N TYR A 49 -10.92 5.92 4.46
CA TYR A 49 -10.57 5.78 3.05
C TYR A 49 -11.32 4.62 2.39
N VAL A 50 -11.50 3.52 3.12
CA VAL A 50 -12.27 2.39 2.59
C VAL A 50 -13.72 2.81 2.33
N ASP A 51 -14.30 3.56 3.25
CA ASP A 51 -15.67 4.03 3.09
C ASP A 51 -15.81 5.01 1.93
N GLU A 52 -14.80 5.85 1.75
CA GLU A 52 -14.84 6.88 0.70
C GLU A 52 -14.56 6.30 -0.69
N TRP A 53 -13.58 5.43 -0.80
CA TRP A 53 -13.09 4.95 -2.10
C TRP A 53 -13.61 3.57 -2.49
N ASP A 54 -14.11 2.81 -1.54
CA ASP A 54 -14.69 1.49 -1.77
C ASP A 54 -13.79 0.56 -2.60
N PRO A 55 -12.58 0.26 -2.11
CA PRO A 55 -11.67 -0.59 -2.87
C PRO A 55 -12.12 -2.04 -2.89
N ASP A 56 -11.68 -2.77 -3.92
CA ASP A 56 -11.94 -4.22 -4.04
C ASP A 56 -10.98 -5.04 -3.21
N ALA A 57 -9.79 -4.52 -3.00
CA ALA A 57 -8.74 -5.23 -2.26
C ALA A 57 -7.68 -4.24 -1.82
N PHE A 58 -6.76 -4.72 -0.98
CA PHE A 58 -5.61 -3.94 -0.55
C PHE A 58 -4.36 -4.45 -1.24
N LEU A 59 -3.44 -3.55 -1.56
CA LEU A 59 -2.13 -3.90 -2.12
C LEU A 59 -1.07 -3.35 -1.19
N ILE A 60 -0.14 -4.20 -0.75
CA ILE A 60 0.92 -3.79 0.17
C ILE A 60 2.27 -4.11 -0.44
N GLY A 61 3.18 -3.14 -0.45
CA GLY A 61 4.54 -3.38 -0.86
C GLY A 61 5.31 -4.09 0.25
N CYS A 62 6.03 -5.13 -0.12
CA CYS A 62 6.80 -5.92 0.84
C CYS A 62 8.25 -5.96 0.41
N PRO A 63 9.18 -5.52 1.28
CA PRO A 63 10.61 -5.64 0.96
C PRO A 63 11.02 -7.10 0.99
N SER A 64 12.05 -7.46 0.22
CA SER A 64 12.49 -8.84 0.13
C SER A 64 13.29 -9.28 1.35
N LYS A 65 13.92 -8.34 2.05
CA LYS A 65 14.77 -8.66 3.20
C LYS A 65 14.46 -7.75 4.37
N PRO A 66 13.27 -7.86 4.95
CA PRO A 66 12.92 -7.01 6.09
C PRO A 66 13.60 -7.51 7.36
N SER A 67 13.78 -6.62 8.34
CA SER A 67 14.19 -7.05 9.66
C SER A 67 13.08 -7.89 10.28
N GLU A 68 13.42 -8.70 11.28
CA GLU A 68 12.39 -9.51 11.94
C GLU A 68 11.29 -8.66 12.56
N ASP A 69 11.68 -7.55 13.16
CA ASP A 69 10.70 -6.66 13.79
C ASP A 69 9.78 -6.03 12.77
N PHE A 70 10.33 -5.56 11.67
CA PHE A 70 9.52 -4.99 10.59
C PHE A 70 8.55 -6.02 10.03
N PHE A 71 9.07 -7.22 9.78
CA PHE A 71 8.25 -8.29 9.22
C PHE A 71 7.09 -8.65 10.15
N ARG A 72 7.35 -8.70 11.45
CA ARG A 72 6.31 -8.98 12.44
C ARG A 72 5.24 -7.90 12.43
N GLN A 73 5.65 -6.63 12.43
CA GLN A 73 4.71 -5.52 12.42
C GLN A 73 3.90 -5.49 11.13
N LEU A 74 4.54 -5.76 10.01
CA LEU A 74 3.86 -5.82 8.73
C LEU A 74 2.79 -6.91 8.71
N ASN A 75 3.12 -8.08 9.25
CA ASN A 75 2.15 -9.17 9.31
C ASN A 75 0.95 -8.83 10.20
N ILE A 76 1.20 -8.16 11.32
CA ILE A 76 0.11 -7.71 12.18
C ILE A 76 -0.79 -6.74 11.44
N PHE A 77 -0.18 -5.82 10.71
CA PHE A 77 -0.93 -4.84 9.92
C PHE A 77 -1.81 -5.54 8.87
N LYS A 78 -1.25 -6.51 8.16
CA LYS A 78 -2.01 -7.25 7.15
C LYS A 78 -3.18 -8.02 7.75
N GLU A 79 -2.94 -8.66 8.90
CA GLU A 79 -4.02 -9.38 9.57
C GLU A 79 -5.12 -8.44 10.05
N ASN A 80 -4.74 -7.28 10.55
CA ASN A 80 -5.73 -6.29 10.96
C ASN A 80 -6.60 -5.85 9.79
N LEU A 81 -5.98 -5.64 8.63
CA LEU A 81 -6.74 -5.26 7.44
C LEU A 81 -7.72 -6.36 7.04
N ARG A 82 -7.26 -7.60 7.02
CA ARG A 82 -8.14 -8.72 6.66
C ARG A 82 -9.30 -8.86 7.62
N ASN A 83 -9.01 -8.78 8.92
CA ASN A 83 -10.04 -8.99 9.94
C ASN A 83 -11.04 -7.85 9.99
N GLU A 84 -10.55 -6.63 9.82
CA GLU A 84 -11.42 -5.46 9.94
C GLU A 84 -12.32 -5.27 8.72
N PHE A 85 -11.77 -5.46 7.52
CA PHE A 85 -12.47 -5.10 6.29
C PHE A 85 -12.93 -6.30 5.47
N LYS A 86 -12.43 -7.48 5.75
CA LYS A 86 -12.81 -8.70 5.03
C LYS A 86 -12.50 -8.63 3.55
N LEU A 87 -11.45 -7.89 3.20
CA LEU A 87 -10.97 -7.78 1.83
C LEU A 87 -9.65 -8.51 1.70
N GLU A 88 -9.34 -8.92 0.49
CA GLU A 88 -8.08 -9.59 0.22
C GLU A 88 -6.91 -8.63 0.32
N VAL A 89 -5.77 -9.11 0.81
CA VAL A 89 -4.54 -8.35 0.90
C VAL A 89 -3.55 -8.96 -0.09
N ILE A 90 -3.16 -8.19 -1.08
CA ILE A 90 -2.23 -8.60 -2.13
C ILE A 90 -0.85 -8.05 -1.78
N GLU A 91 0.18 -8.86 -1.94
CA GLU A 91 1.55 -8.44 -1.65
C GLU A 91 2.31 -8.19 -2.94
N SER A 92 3.12 -7.14 -2.94
CA SER A 92 3.95 -6.79 -4.08
C SER A 92 5.37 -6.55 -3.60
N ASN A 93 6.34 -6.99 -4.39
CA ASN A 93 7.75 -6.77 -4.06
C ASN A 93 8.11 -5.34 -4.43
N GLU A 94 8.66 -4.59 -3.47
CA GLU A 94 8.96 -3.17 -3.67
C GLU A 94 10.44 -2.82 -3.66
N ASP A 95 11.30 -3.81 -3.81
CA ASP A 95 12.75 -3.59 -3.66
C ASP A 95 13.32 -2.45 -4.49
N PHE A 96 13.00 -2.39 -5.75
CA PHE A 96 13.57 -1.33 -6.54
C PHE A 96 12.93 0.03 -6.30
N THR A 97 11.70 0.05 -5.85
CA THR A 97 10.97 1.29 -5.64
C THR A 97 11.65 2.12 -4.58
N SER A 98 12.03 1.48 -3.49
CA SER A 98 12.72 2.16 -2.40
C SER A 98 14.02 2.80 -2.84
N GLN A 99 14.77 2.09 -3.66
CA GLN A 99 16.06 2.59 -4.11
C GLN A 99 15.94 3.80 -5.02
N ILE A 100 14.95 3.79 -5.88
CA ILE A 100 14.77 4.88 -6.81
C ILE A 100 14.44 6.18 -6.09
N ILE A 101 13.63 6.07 -5.06
CA ILE A 101 13.11 7.26 -4.40
C ILE A 101 14.06 7.84 -3.36
N SER A 102 14.77 6.98 -2.64
CA SER A 102 15.42 7.37 -1.39
C SER A 102 16.48 8.46 -1.48
N SER A 103 17.03 8.72 -2.65
CA SER A 103 18.13 9.67 -2.74
C SER A 103 17.71 11.09 -3.05
N GLU A 104 16.49 11.33 -3.49
CA GLU A 104 16.12 12.64 -4.01
C GLU A 104 15.06 13.38 -3.22
N PHE A 105 14.19 12.69 -2.54
CA PHE A 105 13.04 13.33 -1.90
C PHE A 105 13.00 13.00 -0.41
N LYS A 106 12.84 14.03 0.40
CA LYS A 106 12.81 13.85 1.85
C LYS A 106 11.68 14.64 2.48
N ASN A 107 10.55 14.63 1.85
CA ASN A 107 9.39 15.33 2.39
C ASN A 107 8.24 14.37 2.66
N LYS A 108 7.14 14.90 3.15
CA LYS A 108 6.04 14.07 3.60
C LYS A 108 5.33 13.32 2.50
N GLU A 109 5.32 13.86 1.29
CA GLU A 109 4.59 13.26 0.18
C GLU A 109 5.27 12.04 -0.36
N TYR A 110 6.49 11.86 0.06
CA TYR A 110 7.35 10.80 -0.40
C TYR A 110 6.76 9.40 -0.20
N ASP A 111 6.15 9.16 0.96
CA ASP A 111 5.60 7.84 1.26
C ASP A 111 4.41 7.51 0.38
N SER A 112 3.60 8.52 0.04
CA SER A 112 2.48 8.28 -0.87
C SER A 112 2.95 8.10 -2.31
N LEU A 113 4.05 8.73 -2.69
CA LEU A 113 4.66 8.47 -3.98
C LEU A 113 5.18 7.04 -4.04
N SER A 114 5.72 6.54 -2.93
CA SER A 114 6.16 5.14 -2.87
C SER A 114 4.98 4.20 -3.05
N ALA A 115 3.85 4.50 -2.44
CA ALA A 115 2.64 3.70 -2.62
C ALA A 115 2.21 3.69 -4.08
N GLN A 116 2.30 4.83 -4.77
CA GLN A 116 1.99 4.89 -6.20
C GLN A 116 2.94 4.02 -7.02
N LYS A 117 4.22 4.01 -6.66
CA LYS A 117 5.19 3.17 -7.36
C LYS A 117 4.90 1.69 -7.15
N ILE A 118 4.45 1.33 -5.96
CA ILE A 118 4.05 -0.05 -5.69
C ILE A 118 2.90 -0.44 -6.60
N PHE A 119 1.91 0.44 -6.72
CA PHE A 119 0.76 0.18 -7.59
C PHE A 119 1.20 0.05 -9.05
N GLU A 120 2.02 0.97 -9.53
CA GLU A 120 2.47 0.95 -10.92
C GLU A 120 3.24 -0.33 -11.23
N SER A 121 4.10 -0.73 -10.32
CA SER A 121 4.89 -1.95 -10.50
C SER A 121 3.98 -3.18 -10.59
N TRP A 122 2.99 -3.24 -9.73
CA TRP A 122 2.06 -4.36 -9.72
C TRP A 122 1.23 -4.43 -10.99
N VAL A 123 0.71 -3.28 -11.44
CA VAL A 123 -0.10 -3.21 -12.65
C VAL A 123 0.73 -3.61 -13.86
N ASN A 124 1.96 -3.11 -13.94
CA ASN A 124 2.83 -3.43 -15.07
C ASN A 124 3.15 -4.92 -15.14
N SER A 125 3.36 -5.55 -13.99
CA SER A 125 3.65 -6.97 -13.98
C SER A 125 2.45 -7.81 -14.41
N LYS A 126 1.24 -7.32 -14.18
CA LYS A 126 0.03 -8.04 -14.57
C LYS A 126 -0.28 -7.91 -16.05
N ASN A 127 0.23 -6.87 -16.68
CA ASN A 127 -0.05 -6.62 -18.09
C ASN A 127 0.96 -7.27 -19.04
N GLU A 128 1.94 -7.98 -18.52
CA GLU A 128 2.93 -8.65 -19.37
C GLU A 128 2.45 -9.97 -19.91
#